data_e06349e2294c9c2b1425f02a4d73a436
#
_entry.id   e06349e2294c9c2b1425f02a4d73a436
#
_cell.length_a   1.000
_cell.length_b   1.000
_cell.length_c   1.000
_cell.angle_alpha   90.00
_cell.angle_beta   90.00
_cell.angle_gamma   90.00
#
_symmetry.space_group_name_H-M   'P 1'
#
loop_
_entity.id
_entity.type
_entity.pdbx_description
1 polymer ?
#
loop_
_entity_poly.entity_id
_entity_poly.type
_entity_poly.pdbx_seq_one_letter_code
_entity_poly.pdbx_strand_id
1 'polypeptide(L)'
;ATGSDNSLNVSFMKDPAQGQSLNIPLVTAPAGTSAEMFKAGTRMIGFSRVTPTLHVDTSGGNTKWILDGFKAEADKAAAAKADSFMNAGYKNFMTEVNNLNKRMGDLRDTNGDAGAWARIMSGAGSADGGYSDNYTHVQVGFDKKHELDGVDLFTGVTMTYTDSSADSHAFSGKTKSVGGGLYASALFESGAYIDLIGKYIHHDNDYTGNFAGLGTKHYNTHSWYAGAET
;
A
#
# COMPACT_ATOMS: atom_id res chain seq x y z
N ALA A 1 40.62 23.78 -6.31
CA ALA A 1 39.83 22.53 -6.41
C ALA A 1 39.65 22.20 -7.88
N THR A 2 39.91 20.97 -8.22
CA THR A 2 39.71 20.43 -9.59
C THR A 2 38.54 19.46 -9.56
N GLY A 3 37.59 19.63 -10.47
CA GLY A 3 36.39 18.80 -10.60
C GLY A 3 35.25 19.60 -11.17
N SER A 4 34.27 18.91 -11.71
CA SER A 4 33.01 19.48 -12.21
C SER A 4 31.85 18.59 -11.82
N ASP A 5 30.63 19.15 -11.83
CA ASP A 5 29.40 18.41 -11.67
C ASP A 5 29.18 17.70 -10.32
N ASN A 6 29.82 18.16 -9.26
CA ASN A 6 29.54 17.62 -7.93
C ASN A 6 28.10 18.01 -7.50
N SER A 7 27.29 17.05 -7.07
CA SER A 7 25.92 17.29 -6.62
C SER A 7 25.87 17.81 -5.18
N LEU A 8 25.21 18.95 -4.97
CA LEU A 8 24.85 19.45 -3.63
C LEU A 8 23.45 18.95 -3.26
N ASN A 9 23.41 17.97 -2.38
CA ASN A 9 22.15 17.43 -1.85
C ASN A 9 21.77 18.18 -0.58
N VAL A 10 20.67 18.94 -0.63
CA VAL A 10 20.20 19.72 0.51
C VAL A 10 19.09 18.99 1.23
N SER A 11 19.19 18.86 2.56
CA SER A 11 18.15 18.34 3.41
C SER A 11 17.76 19.40 4.44
N PHE A 12 16.47 19.58 4.63
CA PHE A 12 15.94 20.50 5.63
C PHE A 12 15.45 19.71 6.85
N MET A 13 15.67 20.23 8.06
CA MET A 13 15.09 19.69 9.28
C MET A 13 13.58 20.00 9.36
N LYS A 14 13.17 21.13 8.76
CA LYS A 14 11.79 21.52 8.54
C LYS A 14 11.70 22.05 7.11
N ASP A 15 10.82 21.49 6.32
CA ASP A 15 10.67 21.89 4.91
C ASP A 15 10.24 23.37 4.84
N PRO A 16 11.00 24.21 4.11
CA PRO A 16 10.62 25.60 3.88
C PRO A 16 9.37 25.64 2.97
N ALA A 17 8.59 26.73 3.08
CA ALA A 17 7.44 26.90 2.22
C ALA A 17 7.87 27.00 0.74
N GLN A 18 7.11 26.39 -0.16
CA GLN A 18 7.37 26.51 -1.60
C GLN A 18 7.32 27.97 -2.02
N GLY A 19 8.35 28.41 -2.77
CA GLY A 19 8.50 29.81 -3.17
C GLY A 19 9.12 30.73 -2.12
N GLN A 20 9.49 30.20 -0.94
CA GLN A 20 10.23 30.98 0.05
C GLN A 20 11.61 31.33 -0.51
N SER A 21 11.95 32.60 -0.53
CA SER A 21 13.30 33.06 -0.87
C SER A 21 14.22 32.79 0.31
N LEU A 22 15.28 32.03 0.04
CA LEU A 22 16.37 31.76 0.97
C LEU A 22 17.58 32.59 0.49
N ASN A 23 18.60 32.69 1.26
CA ASN A 23 19.89 33.26 0.86
C ASN A 23 20.98 32.62 1.72
N ILE A 24 21.14 31.31 1.55
CA ILE A 24 21.97 30.50 2.43
C ILE A 24 23.21 30.06 1.68
N PRO A 25 24.43 30.53 2.02
CA PRO A 25 25.67 30.03 1.43
C PRO A 25 25.90 28.59 1.87
N LEU A 26 25.91 27.67 0.90
CA LEU A 26 26.14 26.23 1.14
C LEU A 26 27.64 25.88 1.06
N VAL A 27 28.33 26.48 0.07
CA VAL A 27 29.76 26.23 -0.17
C VAL A 27 30.43 27.55 -0.43
N THR A 28 31.65 27.73 0.13
CA THR A 28 32.56 28.83 -0.17
C THR A 28 33.90 28.24 -0.58
N ALA A 29 34.42 28.63 -1.73
CA ALA A 29 35.67 28.18 -2.27
C ALA A 29 36.55 29.37 -2.64
N PRO A 30 37.91 29.19 -2.79
CA PRO A 30 38.80 30.23 -3.20
C PRO A 30 38.42 30.89 -4.53
N ALA A 31 38.82 32.13 -4.73
CA ALA A 31 38.65 32.85 -5.98
C ALA A 31 39.17 32.04 -7.19
N GLY A 32 38.46 32.14 -8.31
CA GLY A 32 38.78 31.40 -9.52
C GLY A 32 38.31 29.93 -9.52
N THR A 33 37.65 29.47 -8.47
CA THR A 33 36.98 28.16 -8.54
C THR A 33 35.84 28.19 -9.56
N SER A 34 35.79 27.20 -10.47
CA SER A 34 34.78 27.12 -11.51
C SER A 34 33.37 27.09 -10.93
N ALA A 35 32.47 27.92 -11.47
CA ALA A 35 31.06 27.94 -11.11
C ALA A 35 30.36 26.58 -11.36
N GLU A 36 30.89 25.77 -12.27
CA GLU A 36 30.37 24.45 -12.62
C GLU A 36 30.81 23.34 -11.68
N MET A 37 31.60 23.67 -10.67
CA MET A 37 32.12 22.68 -9.71
C MET A 37 30.99 21.96 -8.95
N PHE A 38 29.93 22.68 -8.63
CA PHE A 38 28.77 22.15 -7.91
C PHE A 38 27.46 22.50 -8.63
N LYS A 39 26.55 21.52 -8.64
CA LYS A 39 25.18 21.69 -9.13
C LYS A 39 24.15 21.21 -8.12
N ALA A 40 22.93 21.65 -8.25
CA ALA A 40 21.82 21.22 -7.41
C ALA A 40 21.54 19.72 -7.61
N GLY A 41 21.56 18.97 -6.53
CA GLY A 41 21.11 17.57 -6.51
C GLY A 41 19.60 17.48 -6.31
N THR A 42 18.92 16.69 -7.13
CA THR A 42 17.50 16.43 -7.02
C THR A 42 17.23 15.26 -6.10
N ARG A 43 16.22 15.34 -5.24
CA ARG A 43 15.76 14.24 -4.39
C ARG A 43 14.27 14.04 -4.46
N MET A 44 13.83 12.84 -4.13
CA MET A 44 12.42 12.53 -3.98
C MET A 44 11.96 12.74 -2.53
N ILE A 45 10.84 13.43 -2.34
CA ILE A 45 10.13 13.55 -1.08
C ILE A 45 8.67 13.13 -1.34
N GLY A 46 8.29 11.95 -0.87
CA GLY A 46 7.00 11.36 -1.25
C GLY A 46 6.91 11.22 -2.78
N PHE A 47 5.88 11.80 -3.38
CA PHE A 47 5.66 11.81 -4.84
C PHE A 47 6.13 13.09 -5.52
N SER A 48 6.94 13.89 -4.84
CA SER A 48 7.48 15.13 -5.39
C SER A 48 8.98 15.03 -5.61
N ARG A 49 9.41 15.48 -6.77
CA ARG A 49 10.81 15.70 -7.11
C ARG A 49 11.18 17.11 -6.64
N VAL A 50 12.09 17.20 -5.67
CA VAL A 50 12.55 18.47 -5.10
C VAL A 50 13.95 18.77 -5.58
N THR A 51 14.11 19.92 -6.25
CA THR A 51 15.38 20.41 -6.78
C THR A 51 15.70 21.76 -6.15
N PRO A 52 16.82 21.90 -5.42
CA PRO A 52 17.29 23.17 -4.90
C PRO A 52 17.57 24.15 -6.05
N THR A 53 17.29 25.43 -5.83
CA THR A 53 17.66 26.50 -6.74
C THR A 53 18.93 27.17 -6.17
N LEU A 54 20.01 27.14 -6.94
CA LEU A 54 21.30 27.70 -6.55
C LEU A 54 21.70 28.82 -7.50
N HIS A 55 22.35 29.86 -6.96
CA HIS A 55 23.14 30.77 -7.76
C HIS A 55 24.59 30.83 -7.25
N VAL A 56 25.51 31.28 -8.13
CA VAL A 56 26.92 31.42 -7.79
C VAL A 56 27.27 32.90 -7.69
N ASP A 57 27.80 33.30 -6.55
CA ASP A 57 28.32 34.65 -6.29
C ASP A 57 29.86 34.65 -6.25
N THR A 58 30.48 35.50 -7.07
CA THR A 58 31.90 35.69 -7.15
C THR A 58 32.36 37.09 -6.75
N SER A 59 31.43 37.93 -6.31
CA SER A 59 31.70 39.38 -6.08
C SER A 59 32.59 39.66 -4.88
N GLY A 60 32.66 38.77 -3.92
CA GLY A 60 33.36 38.95 -2.64
C GLY A 60 34.77 38.37 -2.57
N GLY A 61 35.44 38.11 -3.71
CA GLY A 61 36.79 37.52 -3.74
C GLY A 61 36.89 36.02 -3.47
N ASN A 62 35.74 35.37 -3.24
CA ASN A 62 35.56 33.92 -3.17
C ASN A 62 34.42 33.50 -4.08
N THR A 63 34.39 32.24 -4.50
CA THR A 63 33.27 31.66 -5.23
C THR A 63 32.33 31.01 -4.22
N LYS A 64 31.06 31.44 -4.18
CA LYS A 64 30.06 30.94 -3.26
C LYS A 64 28.88 30.34 -4.02
N TRP A 65 28.39 29.18 -3.60
CA TRP A 65 27.13 28.59 -4.06
C TRP A 65 26.08 28.85 -2.99
N ILE A 66 25.08 29.64 -3.36
CA ILE A 66 24.04 30.14 -2.46
C ILE A 66 22.73 29.47 -2.82
N LEU A 67 22.04 28.96 -1.81
CA LEU A 67 20.70 28.40 -1.94
C LEU A 67 19.66 29.50 -1.92
N ASP A 68 18.94 29.67 -3.01
CA ASP A 68 17.85 30.66 -3.14
C ASP A 68 16.49 30.12 -2.73
N GLY A 69 16.30 28.84 -2.90
CA GLY A 69 15.04 28.17 -2.64
C GLY A 69 15.04 26.76 -3.21
N PHE A 70 13.86 26.26 -3.54
CA PHE A 70 13.70 24.97 -4.20
C PHE A 70 12.44 24.95 -5.07
N LYS A 71 12.44 24.08 -6.05
CA LYS A 71 11.27 23.73 -6.86
C LYS A 71 10.81 22.33 -6.47
N ALA A 72 9.51 22.16 -6.26
CA ALA A 72 8.88 20.87 -6.06
C ALA A 72 7.95 20.59 -7.24
N GLU A 73 8.16 19.48 -7.90
CA GLU A 73 7.34 19.02 -9.03
C GLU A 73 6.80 17.63 -8.73
N ALA A 74 5.51 17.41 -8.98
CA ALA A 74 4.91 16.10 -8.81
C ALA A 74 5.52 15.11 -9.81
N ASP A 75 6.00 13.98 -9.31
CA ASP A 75 6.45 12.87 -10.16
C ASP A 75 5.24 12.01 -10.54
N LYS A 76 4.66 12.29 -11.70
CA LYS A 76 3.49 11.56 -12.22
C LYS A 76 3.78 10.07 -12.42
N ALA A 77 5.02 9.71 -12.76
CA ALA A 77 5.41 8.31 -12.91
C ALA A 77 5.42 7.59 -11.56
N ALA A 78 5.92 8.24 -10.50
CA ALA A 78 5.86 7.69 -9.15
C ALA A 78 4.41 7.56 -8.65
N ALA A 79 3.54 8.52 -8.95
CA ALA A 79 2.12 8.47 -8.61
C ALA A 79 1.40 7.30 -9.31
N ALA A 80 1.64 7.09 -10.62
CA ALA A 80 1.08 5.96 -11.36
C ALA A 80 1.58 4.59 -10.82
N LYS A 81 2.83 4.53 -10.36
CA LYS A 81 3.39 3.34 -9.74
C LYS A 81 2.76 3.04 -8.38
N ALA A 82 2.42 4.08 -7.61
CA ALA A 82 1.69 3.93 -6.35
C ALA A 82 0.27 3.40 -6.56
N ASP A 83 -0.40 3.80 -7.63
CA ASP A 83 -1.72 3.26 -7.98
C ASP A 83 -1.67 1.74 -8.19
N SER A 84 -0.68 1.25 -8.92
CA SER A 84 -0.47 -0.21 -9.09
C SER A 84 -0.23 -0.92 -7.76
N PHE A 85 0.49 -0.30 -6.81
CA PHE A 85 0.70 -0.85 -5.48
C PHE A 85 -0.60 -0.92 -4.66
N MET A 86 -1.46 0.08 -4.77
CA MET A 86 -2.77 0.10 -4.09
C MET A 86 -3.70 -1.01 -4.60
N ASN A 87 -3.60 -1.38 -5.87
CA ASN A 87 -4.38 -2.48 -6.46
C ASN A 87 -4.08 -3.83 -5.81
N ALA A 88 -2.84 -4.08 -5.34
CA ALA A 88 -2.49 -5.29 -4.61
C ALA A 88 -3.27 -5.38 -3.28
N GLY A 89 -3.38 -4.29 -2.54
CA GLY A 89 -4.17 -4.21 -1.31
C GLY A 89 -5.67 -4.45 -1.57
N TYR A 90 -6.21 -3.87 -2.63
CA TYR A 90 -7.61 -4.06 -3.02
C TYR A 90 -7.92 -5.53 -3.39
N LYS A 91 -7.04 -6.20 -4.13
CA LYS A 91 -7.21 -7.62 -4.45
C LYS A 91 -7.20 -8.52 -3.23
N ASN A 92 -6.30 -8.27 -2.28
CA ASN A 92 -6.29 -8.98 -1.00
C ASN A 92 -7.63 -8.79 -0.25
N PHE A 93 -8.15 -7.55 -0.21
CA PHE A 93 -9.47 -7.26 0.35
C PHE A 93 -10.57 -8.08 -0.33
N MET A 94 -10.64 -8.06 -1.67
CA MET A 94 -11.66 -8.79 -2.42
C MET A 94 -11.60 -10.31 -2.19
N THR A 95 -10.40 -10.87 -2.06
CA THR A 95 -10.22 -12.30 -1.76
C THR A 95 -10.84 -12.66 -0.42
N GLU A 96 -10.63 -11.84 0.61
CA GLU A 96 -11.13 -12.07 1.95
C GLU A 96 -12.66 -11.93 2.05
N VAL A 97 -13.25 -10.96 1.34
CA VAL A 97 -14.70 -10.73 1.34
C VAL A 97 -15.43 -11.82 0.57
N ASN A 98 -15.01 -12.13 -0.64
CA ASN A 98 -15.70 -13.07 -1.52
C ASN A 98 -15.77 -14.48 -0.93
N ASN A 99 -14.78 -14.88 -0.14
CA ASN A 99 -14.73 -16.23 0.41
C ASN A 99 -15.78 -16.48 1.50
N LEU A 100 -16.07 -15.50 2.31
CA LEU A 100 -17.06 -15.66 3.37
C LEU A 100 -18.50 -15.60 2.81
N ASN A 101 -18.75 -14.74 1.84
CA ASN A 101 -20.03 -14.69 1.13
C ASN A 101 -20.37 -16.03 0.47
N LYS A 102 -19.39 -16.77 -0.04
CA LYS A 102 -19.60 -18.11 -0.58
C LYS A 102 -20.06 -19.11 0.48
N ARG A 103 -19.51 -19.07 1.71
CA ARG A 103 -19.97 -19.98 2.77
C ARG A 103 -21.44 -19.74 3.11
N MET A 104 -21.86 -18.49 3.22
CA MET A 104 -23.26 -18.16 3.48
C MET A 104 -24.17 -18.58 2.32
N GLY A 105 -23.73 -18.44 1.06
CA GLY A 105 -24.40 -19.02 -0.10
C GLY A 105 -24.54 -20.53 0.00
N ASP A 106 -23.49 -21.25 0.36
CA ASP A 106 -23.52 -22.71 0.55
C ASP A 106 -24.54 -23.12 1.63
N LEU A 107 -24.61 -22.38 2.76
CA LEU A 107 -25.59 -22.64 3.83
C LEU A 107 -27.04 -22.50 3.35
N ARG A 108 -27.30 -21.56 2.45
CA ARG A 108 -28.62 -21.39 1.83
C ARG A 108 -28.95 -22.50 0.83
N ASP A 109 -27.96 -22.85 -0.02
CA ASP A 109 -28.17 -23.78 -1.15
C ASP A 109 -28.25 -25.25 -0.73
N THR A 110 -27.52 -25.65 0.34
CA THR A 110 -27.43 -27.04 0.81
C THR A 110 -28.49 -27.39 1.86
N ASN A 111 -29.50 -26.56 2.04
CA ASN A 111 -30.54 -26.72 3.08
C ASN A 111 -29.95 -26.82 4.49
N GLY A 112 -28.76 -26.22 4.69
CA GLY A 112 -28.23 -25.93 6.00
C GLY A 112 -27.48 -27.06 6.70
N ASP A 113 -26.61 -27.78 5.99
CA ASP A 113 -25.61 -28.63 6.64
C ASP A 113 -24.62 -27.76 7.41
N ALA A 114 -24.92 -27.51 8.69
CA ALA A 114 -24.08 -26.79 9.61
C ALA A 114 -23.03 -27.72 10.21
N GLY A 115 -21.83 -27.20 10.51
CA GLY A 115 -20.74 -27.95 11.13
C GLY A 115 -19.36 -27.42 10.78
N ALA A 116 -18.38 -28.30 10.90
CA ALA A 116 -17.00 -27.96 10.50
C ALA A 116 -16.85 -27.96 8.99
N TRP A 117 -16.17 -26.95 8.47
CA TRP A 117 -15.91 -26.80 7.04
C TRP A 117 -14.51 -26.25 6.80
N ALA A 118 -13.98 -26.52 5.63
CA ALA A 118 -12.72 -25.98 5.17
C ALA A 118 -12.80 -25.61 3.69
N ARG A 119 -12.09 -24.59 3.29
CA ARG A 119 -11.98 -24.14 1.91
C ARG A 119 -10.55 -23.74 1.60
N ILE A 120 -10.06 -24.16 0.45
CA ILE A 120 -8.75 -23.78 -0.07
C ILE A 120 -8.98 -23.17 -1.45
N MET A 121 -8.39 -22.02 -1.66
CA MET A 121 -8.46 -21.29 -2.92
C MET A 121 -7.08 -20.82 -3.31
N SER A 122 -6.77 -20.89 -4.60
CA SER A 122 -5.57 -20.30 -5.17
C SER A 122 -5.95 -19.59 -6.46
N GLY A 123 -5.22 -18.55 -6.77
CA GLY A 123 -5.46 -17.77 -7.97
C GLY A 123 -4.21 -17.02 -8.39
N ALA A 124 -4.21 -16.63 -9.66
CA ALA A 124 -3.23 -15.76 -10.27
C ALA A 124 -3.96 -14.68 -11.04
N GLY A 125 -3.41 -13.49 -11.04
CA GLY A 125 -3.95 -12.36 -11.78
C GLY A 125 -2.86 -11.58 -12.49
N SER A 126 -3.26 -10.83 -13.51
CA SER A 126 -2.41 -9.87 -14.19
C SER A 126 -3.21 -8.64 -14.57
N ALA A 127 -2.53 -7.50 -14.70
CA ALA A 127 -3.12 -6.25 -15.14
C ALA A 127 -2.10 -5.42 -15.91
N ASP A 128 -2.54 -4.33 -16.50
CA ASP A 128 -1.67 -3.39 -17.20
C ASP A 128 -0.54 -2.88 -16.30
N GLY A 129 0.58 -2.45 -16.91
CA GLY A 129 1.77 -2.01 -16.20
C GLY A 129 2.69 -3.14 -15.72
N GLY A 130 2.53 -4.36 -16.25
CA GLY A 130 3.34 -5.52 -15.88
C GLY A 130 3.02 -6.07 -14.48
N TYR A 131 1.82 -5.76 -13.98
CA TYR A 131 1.36 -6.29 -12.70
C TYR A 131 1.00 -7.76 -12.83
N SER A 132 1.47 -8.57 -11.88
CA SER A 132 1.06 -9.97 -11.68
C SER A 132 0.95 -10.26 -10.19
N ASP A 133 0.00 -11.11 -9.83
CA ASP A 133 -0.17 -11.60 -8.47
C ASP A 133 -0.50 -13.08 -8.42
N ASN A 134 -0.11 -13.71 -7.34
CA ASN A 134 -0.50 -15.08 -6.98
C ASN A 134 -0.94 -15.09 -5.53
N TYR A 135 -1.94 -15.88 -5.21
CA TYR A 135 -2.34 -16.09 -3.84
C TYR A 135 -2.79 -17.53 -3.57
N THR A 136 -2.59 -17.95 -2.33
CA THR A 136 -3.22 -19.15 -1.75
C THR A 136 -3.93 -18.71 -0.47
N HIS A 137 -5.21 -19.02 -0.38
CA HIS A 137 -6.07 -18.69 0.75
C HIS A 137 -6.67 -19.95 1.32
N VAL A 138 -6.52 -20.13 2.62
CA VAL A 138 -7.12 -21.23 3.38
C VAL A 138 -8.07 -20.64 4.40
N GLN A 139 -9.28 -21.17 4.43
CA GLN A 139 -10.30 -20.77 5.36
C GLN A 139 -10.89 -22.02 6.01
N VAL A 140 -11.00 -22.00 7.32
CA VAL A 140 -11.66 -23.05 8.12
C VAL A 140 -12.68 -22.42 9.03
N GLY A 141 -13.72 -23.13 9.33
CA GLY A 141 -14.74 -22.61 10.23
C GLY A 141 -15.63 -23.70 10.80
N PHE A 142 -16.47 -23.23 11.67
CA PHE A 142 -17.51 -24.05 12.29
C PHE A 142 -18.77 -23.20 12.42
N ASP A 143 -19.90 -23.75 12.02
CA ASP A 143 -21.20 -23.12 12.18
C ASP A 143 -22.21 -24.04 12.82
N LYS A 144 -23.24 -23.45 13.40
CA LYS A 144 -24.35 -24.14 14.04
C LYS A 144 -25.67 -23.57 13.56
N LYS A 145 -26.59 -24.47 13.20
CA LYS A 145 -27.98 -24.13 12.89
C LYS A 145 -28.80 -24.04 14.17
N HIS A 146 -29.62 -23.03 14.27
CA HIS A 146 -30.63 -22.83 15.30
C HIS A 146 -31.97 -22.71 14.58
N GLU A 147 -32.83 -23.69 14.78
CA GLU A 147 -34.20 -23.67 14.25
C GLU A 147 -35.07 -22.87 15.19
N LEU A 148 -35.58 -21.75 14.67
CA LEU A 148 -36.50 -20.86 15.36
C LEU A 148 -37.84 -20.86 14.60
N ASP A 149 -38.89 -20.36 15.25
CA ASP A 149 -40.22 -20.27 14.60
C ASP A 149 -40.16 -19.29 13.42
N GLY A 150 -40.33 -19.81 12.21
CA GLY A 150 -40.31 -19.05 10.95
C GLY A 150 -38.94 -18.60 10.43
N VAL A 151 -37.81 -19.00 11.09
CA VAL A 151 -36.48 -18.63 10.65
C VAL A 151 -35.42 -19.68 11.06
N ASP A 152 -34.55 -20.04 10.13
CA ASP A 152 -33.34 -20.78 10.37
C ASP A 152 -32.18 -19.81 10.59
N LEU A 153 -31.61 -19.78 11.80
CA LEU A 153 -30.49 -18.95 12.14
C LEU A 153 -29.19 -19.77 12.16
N PHE A 154 -28.24 -19.42 11.33
CA PHE A 154 -26.89 -19.98 11.33
C PHE A 154 -25.95 -19.00 12.02
N THR A 155 -25.13 -19.49 12.96
CA THR A 155 -24.07 -18.70 13.56
C THR A 155 -22.75 -19.45 13.42
N GLY A 156 -21.67 -18.75 13.10
CA GLY A 156 -20.40 -19.39 12.84
C GLY A 156 -19.19 -18.54 13.17
N VAL A 157 -18.06 -19.27 13.31
CA VAL A 157 -16.73 -18.69 13.47
C VAL A 157 -15.86 -19.14 12.31
N THR A 158 -14.90 -18.32 11.92
CA THR A 158 -13.95 -18.66 10.86
C THR A 158 -12.55 -18.20 11.20
N MET A 159 -11.56 -18.92 10.71
CA MET A 159 -10.15 -18.53 10.69
C MET A 159 -9.66 -18.56 9.26
N THR A 160 -8.80 -17.63 8.91
CA THR A 160 -8.24 -17.48 7.57
C THR A 160 -6.71 -17.38 7.61
N TYR A 161 -6.09 -17.95 6.60
CA TYR A 161 -4.68 -17.74 6.29
C TYR A 161 -4.54 -17.48 4.79
N THR A 162 -3.79 -16.43 4.44
CA THR A 162 -3.50 -16.08 3.06
C THR A 162 -2.00 -15.86 2.87
N ASP A 163 -1.42 -16.49 1.86
CA ASP A 163 -0.08 -16.22 1.36
C ASP A 163 -0.22 -15.66 -0.05
N SER A 164 0.27 -14.46 -0.27
CA SER A 164 0.19 -13.78 -1.57
C SER A 164 1.50 -13.12 -1.95
N SER A 165 1.77 -13.08 -3.24
CA SER A 165 2.86 -12.32 -3.82
C SER A 165 2.33 -11.43 -4.93
N ALA A 166 2.92 -10.25 -5.09
CA ALA A 166 2.60 -9.34 -6.17
C ALA A 166 3.88 -8.73 -6.73
N ASP A 167 3.95 -8.64 -8.05
CA ASP A 167 5.07 -8.12 -8.80
C ASP A 167 4.59 -7.13 -9.86
N SER A 168 5.35 -6.06 -10.07
CA SER A 168 5.17 -5.13 -11.15
C SER A 168 6.49 -4.44 -11.50
N HIS A 169 6.50 -3.62 -12.55
CA HIS A 169 7.66 -2.75 -12.83
C HIS A 169 7.96 -1.74 -11.69
N ALA A 170 7.00 -1.51 -10.80
CA ALA A 170 7.09 -0.52 -9.73
C ALA A 170 7.47 -1.12 -8.38
N PHE A 171 7.09 -2.35 -8.12
CA PHE A 171 7.29 -3.00 -6.83
C PHE A 171 7.26 -4.52 -6.99
N SER A 172 7.83 -5.20 -6.01
CA SER A 172 7.67 -6.64 -5.80
C SER A 172 7.54 -6.92 -4.31
N GLY A 173 6.82 -7.96 -3.96
CA GLY A 173 6.70 -8.32 -2.55
C GLY A 173 5.71 -9.42 -2.24
N LYS A 174 5.59 -9.67 -0.93
CA LYS A 174 4.76 -10.71 -0.37
C LYS A 174 3.94 -10.18 0.79
N THR A 175 2.75 -10.73 0.94
CA THR A 175 1.89 -10.51 2.10
C THR A 175 1.45 -11.85 2.66
N LYS A 176 1.66 -12.05 3.96
CA LYS A 176 1.06 -13.15 4.71
C LYS A 176 0.01 -12.59 5.63
N SER A 177 -1.16 -13.20 5.63
CA SER A 177 -2.29 -12.72 6.42
C SER A 177 -2.86 -13.84 7.27
N VAL A 178 -3.19 -13.52 8.51
CA VAL A 178 -3.90 -14.43 9.41
C VAL A 178 -5.04 -13.66 10.06
N GLY A 179 -6.21 -14.27 10.12
CA GLY A 179 -7.37 -13.61 10.68
C GLY A 179 -8.42 -14.54 11.22
N GLY A 180 -9.42 -13.95 11.84
CA GLY A 180 -10.60 -14.65 12.35
C GLY A 180 -11.83 -13.78 12.22
N GLY A 181 -12.99 -14.42 12.21
CA GLY A 181 -14.25 -13.71 12.07
C GLY A 181 -15.43 -14.48 12.64
N LEU A 182 -16.52 -13.74 12.77
CA LEU A 182 -17.83 -14.22 13.15
C LEU A 182 -18.80 -13.94 12.01
N TYR A 183 -19.76 -14.80 11.81
CA TYR A 183 -20.84 -14.59 10.88
C TYR A 183 -22.16 -15.15 11.39
N ALA A 184 -23.23 -14.57 10.91
CA ALA A 184 -24.59 -15.04 11.14
C ALA A 184 -25.39 -14.92 9.85
N SER A 185 -26.24 -15.91 9.59
CA SER A 185 -27.18 -15.91 8.45
C SER A 185 -28.55 -16.29 8.95
N ALA A 186 -29.54 -15.43 8.76
CA ALA A 186 -30.93 -15.71 9.04
C ALA A 186 -31.66 -15.99 7.74
N LEU A 187 -32.22 -17.19 7.58
CA LEU A 187 -33.03 -17.60 6.44
C LEU A 187 -34.49 -17.75 6.86
N PHE A 188 -35.35 -16.94 6.30
CA PHE A 188 -36.78 -16.93 6.57
C PHE A 188 -37.52 -17.91 5.67
N GLU A 189 -38.66 -18.44 6.14
CA GLU A 189 -39.55 -19.32 5.34
C GLU A 189 -40.02 -18.67 4.04
N SER A 190 -40.08 -17.34 3.98
CA SER A 190 -40.40 -16.59 2.77
C SER A 190 -39.34 -16.66 1.67
N GLY A 191 -38.14 -17.21 1.99
CA GLY A 191 -36.94 -17.18 1.13
C GLY A 191 -36.12 -15.90 1.27
N ALA A 192 -36.53 -14.94 2.08
CA ALA A 192 -35.71 -13.77 2.42
C ALA A 192 -34.56 -14.19 3.35
N TYR A 193 -33.46 -13.47 3.30
CA TYR A 193 -32.28 -13.74 4.17
C TYR A 193 -31.64 -12.45 4.64
N ILE A 194 -30.90 -12.55 5.73
CA ILE A 194 -30.04 -11.50 6.25
C ILE A 194 -28.72 -12.16 6.67
N ASP A 195 -27.61 -11.73 6.08
CA ASP A 195 -26.27 -12.17 6.40
C ASP A 195 -25.49 -11.05 7.08
N LEU A 196 -24.78 -11.37 8.16
CA LEU A 196 -23.91 -10.46 8.89
C LEU A 196 -22.53 -11.06 9.03
N ILE A 197 -21.49 -10.26 8.84
CA ILE A 197 -20.11 -10.67 8.88
C ILE A 197 -19.27 -9.66 9.65
N GLY A 198 -18.36 -10.14 10.51
CA GLY A 198 -17.30 -9.35 11.09
C GLY A 198 -15.99 -10.13 11.09
N LYS A 199 -14.90 -9.55 10.57
CA LYS A 199 -13.56 -10.17 10.52
C LYS A 199 -12.49 -9.18 10.98
N TYR A 200 -11.45 -9.74 11.58
CA TYR A 200 -10.19 -9.05 11.85
C TYR A 200 -9.06 -9.84 11.24
N ILE A 201 -8.17 -9.15 10.53
CA ILE A 201 -7.03 -9.75 9.83
C ILE A 201 -5.77 -8.94 10.12
N HIS A 202 -4.72 -9.66 10.50
CA HIS A 202 -3.36 -9.16 10.60
C HIS A 202 -2.59 -9.52 9.32
N HIS A 203 -1.87 -8.56 8.77
CA HIS A 203 -1.06 -8.71 7.56
C HIS A 203 0.40 -8.39 7.86
N ASP A 204 1.29 -9.31 7.52
CA ASP A 204 2.73 -9.11 7.46
C ASP A 204 3.13 -8.83 6.00
N ASN A 205 3.70 -7.66 5.75
CA ASN A 205 4.01 -7.19 4.42
C ASN A 205 5.51 -6.97 4.23
N ASP A 206 6.06 -7.58 3.19
CA ASP A 206 7.44 -7.44 2.74
C ASP A 206 7.45 -6.93 1.30
N TYR A 207 7.72 -5.65 1.11
CA TYR A 207 7.71 -5.03 -0.22
C TYR A 207 8.98 -4.25 -0.52
N THR A 208 9.40 -4.34 -1.78
CA THR A 208 10.45 -3.51 -2.36
C THR A 208 9.85 -2.62 -3.43
N GLY A 209 9.87 -1.30 -3.21
CA GLY A 209 9.35 -0.31 -4.15
C GLY A 209 10.48 0.34 -4.96
N ASN A 210 10.32 0.37 -6.29
CA ASN A 210 11.25 0.98 -7.25
C ASN A 210 10.84 2.41 -7.63
N PHE A 211 10.15 3.11 -6.72
CA PHE A 211 9.67 4.48 -6.92
C PHE A 211 9.73 5.27 -5.62
N ALA A 212 9.73 6.58 -5.70
CA ALA A 212 9.72 7.50 -4.56
C ALA A 212 10.81 7.23 -3.50
N GLY A 213 11.89 6.51 -3.84
CA GLY A 213 12.96 6.17 -2.92
C GLY A 213 12.55 5.21 -1.79
N LEU A 214 11.47 4.44 -1.95
CA LEU A 214 10.93 3.57 -0.90
C LEU A 214 11.88 2.45 -0.49
N GLY A 215 12.54 1.78 -1.46
CA GLY A 215 13.37 0.61 -1.18
C GLY A 215 12.57 -0.54 -0.55
N THR A 216 13.24 -1.41 0.19
CA THR A 216 12.61 -2.54 0.88
C THR A 216 12.01 -2.08 2.21
N LYS A 217 10.76 -2.48 2.45
CA LYS A 217 10.00 -2.20 3.68
C LYS A 217 9.34 -3.46 4.20
N HIS A 218 9.48 -3.66 5.51
CA HIS A 218 8.75 -4.64 6.29
C HIS A 218 7.77 -3.88 7.18
N TYR A 219 6.48 -4.19 7.10
CA TYR A 219 5.47 -3.52 7.92
C TYR A 219 4.25 -4.39 8.14
N ASN A 220 3.60 -4.18 9.26
CA ASN A 220 2.38 -4.88 9.62
C ASN A 220 1.19 -3.96 9.45
N THR A 221 0.08 -4.52 8.98
CA THR A 221 -1.20 -3.83 8.91
C THR A 221 -2.31 -4.66 9.52
N HIS A 222 -3.36 -3.99 9.94
CA HIS A 222 -4.54 -4.62 10.52
C HIS A 222 -5.76 -4.17 9.73
N SER A 223 -6.63 -5.12 9.40
CA SER A 223 -7.86 -4.85 8.67
C SER A 223 -9.07 -5.34 9.45
N TRP A 224 -10.11 -4.52 9.47
CA TRP A 224 -11.42 -4.86 10.00
C TRP A 224 -12.41 -4.89 8.85
N TYR A 225 -13.18 -5.95 8.78
CA TYR A 225 -14.24 -6.10 7.79
C TYR A 225 -15.57 -6.25 8.50
N ALA A 226 -16.57 -5.51 8.04
CA ALA A 226 -17.94 -5.67 8.45
C ALA A 226 -18.82 -5.63 7.20
N GLY A 227 -19.80 -6.50 7.12
CA GLY A 227 -20.69 -6.59 5.98
C GLY A 227 -22.09 -7.05 6.40
N ALA A 228 -23.07 -6.61 5.64
CA ALA A 228 -24.43 -7.09 5.70
C ALA A 228 -24.95 -7.28 4.28
N GLU A 229 -25.71 -8.35 4.06
CA GLU A 229 -26.36 -8.69 2.78
C GLU A 229 -27.79 -9.12 3.04
N THR A 230 -28.68 -8.78 2.12
CA THR A 230 -30.12 -9.13 2.18
C THR A 230 -30.64 -9.54 0.82
#